data_f0452ab3e1a0ee8cc8a3b04dade6e76d
#
_entry.id   f0452ab3e1a0ee8cc8a3b04dade6e76d
#
_cell.length_a   1.000
_cell.length_b   1.000
_cell.length_c   1.000
_cell.angle_alpha   90.00
_cell.angle_beta   90.00
_cell.angle_gamma   90.00
#
_symmetry.space_group_name_H-M   'P 1'
#
loop_
_entity.id
_entity.type
_entity.pdbx_description
1 polymer ?
#
loop_
_entity_poly.entity_id
_entity_poly.type
_entity_poly.pdbx_seq_one_letter_code
_entity_poly.pdbx_strand_id
1 'polypeptide(L)'
;MLANKIKNIIPDAEIDESGILTVTVPPAKYRELALRLRHDHDLSFDFMICMTGMDWGDSLGVINLLQSTAHEHKLFLKTFTTDRENPELPTVSDIWATANLNEREVYDFFGIRFINHPDMRRLFLRNDWVGYPLRKDYNADPEINPVRLESEETLDAVPTFESDTQDGEVSEKENILFEEDEYVVNIGPQHPATHGVLRFRVSLEGEIVKKVDVNCGYIHRGIEIL
;
A
#
# COMPACT_ATOMS: atom_id res chain seq x y z
N MET A 1 -15.34 -29.03 -9.32
CA MET A 1 -16.08 -28.46 -10.48
C MET A 1 -15.42 -27.22 -11.07
N LEU A 2 -15.12 -26.17 -10.29
CA LEU A 2 -14.47 -24.93 -10.77
C LEU A 2 -13.08 -25.18 -11.33
N ALA A 3 -12.23 -25.91 -10.60
CA ALA A 3 -10.89 -26.29 -11.01
C ALA A 3 -10.85 -26.98 -12.40
N ASN A 4 -11.77 -27.91 -12.65
CA ASN A 4 -11.85 -28.60 -13.93
C ASN A 4 -12.22 -27.66 -15.09
N LYS A 5 -13.13 -26.67 -14.85
CA LYS A 5 -13.46 -25.66 -15.85
C LYS A 5 -12.22 -24.83 -16.20
N ILE A 6 -11.47 -24.38 -15.19
CA ILE A 6 -10.25 -23.59 -15.41
C ILE A 6 -9.18 -24.42 -16.13
N LYS A 7 -9.01 -25.68 -15.76
CA LYS A 7 -8.04 -26.57 -16.41
C LYS A 7 -8.37 -26.86 -17.87
N ASN A 8 -9.65 -26.85 -18.23
CA ASN A 8 -10.08 -26.95 -19.61
C ASN A 8 -9.76 -25.69 -20.43
N ILE A 9 -9.70 -24.53 -19.79
CA ILE A 9 -9.34 -23.26 -20.44
C ILE A 9 -7.82 -23.17 -20.63
N ILE A 10 -7.07 -23.49 -19.57
CA ILE A 10 -5.60 -23.49 -19.60
C ILE A 10 -5.09 -24.81 -19.00
N PRO A 11 -4.78 -25.80 -19.84
CA PRO A 11 -4.31 -27.13 -19.39
C PRO A 11 -3.03 -27.09 -18.56
N ASP A 12 -2.16 -26.10 -18.83
CA ASP A 12 -0.86 -25.92 -18.15
C ASP A 12 -0.98 -25.15 -16.82
N ALA A 13 -2.18 -24.78 -16.38
CA ALA A 13 -2.38 -24.10 -15.10
C ALA A 13 -2.11 -25.09 -13.94
N GLU A 14 -1.31 -24.65 -12.99
CA GLU A 14 -1.16 -25.34 -11.70
C GLU A 14 -2.31 -24.94 -10.79
N ILE A 15 -2.99 -25.94 -10.22
CA ILE A 15 -4.17 -25.74 -9.39
C ILE A 15 -3.93 -26.33 -8.01
N ASP A 16 -4.12 -25.52 -6.97
CA ASP A 16 -4.11 -25.94 -5.57
C ASP A 16 -5.51 -25.73 -4.95
N GLU A 17 -6.08 -26.81 -4.44
CA GLU A 17 -7.41 -26.86 -3.81
C GLU A 17 -7.34 -27.01 -2.28
N SER A 18 -6.16 -26.87 -1.68
CA SER A 18 -5.97 -27.06 -0.23
C SER A 18 -6.70 -26.03 0.66
N GLY A 19 -7.12 -24.92 0.07
CA GLY A 19 -7.83 -23.82 0.72
C GLY A 19 -8.74 -23.10 -0.26
N ILE A 20 -8.60 -21.76 -0.33
CA ILE A 20 -9.19 -21.02 -1.45
C ILE A 20 -8.48 -21.45 -2.72
N LEU A 21 -9.26 -21.84 -3.74
CA LEU A 21 -8.73 -22.30 -5.01
C LEU A 21 -7.65 -21.34 -5.53
N THR A 22 -6.45 -21.85 -5.69
CA THR A 22 -5.31 -21.08 -6.21
C THR A 22 -4.92 -21.60 -7.58
N VAL A 23 -4.87 -20.70 -8.55
CA VAL A 23 -4.51 -21.00 -9.94
C VAL A 23 -3.25 -20.24 -10.28
N THR A 24 -2.19 -20.97 -10.58
CA THR A 24 -0.90 -20.40 -11.02
C THR A 24 -0.74 -20.61 -12.52
N VAL A 25 -0.44 -19.51 -13.23
CA VAL A 25 -0.24 -19.53 -14.68
C VAL A 25 1.01 -18.72 -15.06
N PRO A 26 1.68 -19.11 -16.17
CA PRO A 26 2.78 -18.32 -16.71
C PRO A 26 2.29 -16.94 -17.19
N PRO A 27 3.16 -15.90 -17.19
CA PRO A 27 2.80 -14.54 -17.61
C PRO A 27 2.11 -14.46 -18.97
N ALA A 28 2.55 -15.27 -19.93
CA ALA A 28 1.97 -15.31 -21.28
C ALA A 28 0.50 -15.74 -21.31
N LYS A 29 0.04 -16.50 -20.30
CA LYS A 29 -1.35 -17.00 -20.18
C LYS A 29 -2.18 -16.22 -19.17
N TYR A 30 -1.56 -15.34 -18.38
CA TYR A 30 -2.22 -14.63 -17.29
C TYR A 30 -3.39 -13.79 -17.79
N ARG A 31 -3.18 -12.94 -18.80
CA ARG A 31 -4.23 -12.08 -19.34
C ARG A 31 -5.33 -12.86 -20.06
N GLU A 32 -4.98 -13.93 -20.78
CA GLU A 32 -5.95 -14.81 -21.43
C GLU A 32 -6.92 -15.42 -20.42
N LEU A 33 -6.37 -15.96 -19.32
CA LEU A 33 -7.18 -16.52 -18.24
C LEU A 33 -8.01 -15.44 -17.54
N ALA A 34 -7.43 -14.28 -17.26
CA ALA A 34 -8.12 -13.16 -16.63
C ALA A 34 -9.38 -12.74 -17.43
N LEU A 35 -9.26 -12.60 -18.74
CA LEU A 35 -10.40 -12.31 -19.63
C LEU A 35 -11.46 -13.42 -19.57
N ARG A 36 -11.07 -14.69 -19.57
CA ARG A 36 -12.01 -15.81 -19.45
C ARG A 36 -12.70 -15.83 -18.10
N LEU A 37 -11.95 -15.65 -17.02
CA LEU A 37 -12.51 -15.59 -15.66
C LEU A 37 -13.56 -14.48 -15.52
N ARG A 38 -13.32 -13.32 -16.14
CA ARG A 38 -14.21 -12.17 -16.09
C ARG A 38 -15.48 -12.36 -16.93
N HIS A 39 -15.36 -12.86 -18.16
CA HIS A 39 -16.42 -12.80 -19.15
C HIS A 39 -17.17 -14.13 -19.36
N ASP A 40 -16.62 -15.26 -18.91
CA ASP A 40 -17.33 -16.52 -18.98
C ASP A 40 -18.50 -16.50 -17.98
N HIS A 41 -19.71 -16.75 -18.49
CA HIS A 41 -20.94 -16.72 -17.70
C HIS A 41 -20.93 -17.70 -16.52
N ASP A 42 -20.28 -18.84 -16.68
CA ASP A 42 -20.18 -19.87 -15.66
C ASP A 42 -19.11 -19.61 -14.60
N LEU A 43 -18.22 -18.63 -14.84
CA LEU A 43 -17.14 -18.23 -13.95
C LEU A 43 -17.42 -16.88 -13.31
N SER A 44 -17.76 -15.87 -14.11
CA SER A 44 -18.20 -14.52 -13.72
C SER A 44 -17.40 -13.91 -12.56
N PHE A 45 -16.07 -13.97 -12.61
CA PHE A 45 -15.22 -13.29 -11.62
C PHE A 45 -15.23 -11.79 -11.87
N ASP A 46 -16.32 -11.15 -11.50
CA ASP A 46 -16.62 -9.75 -11.77
C ASP A 46 -15.95 -8.78 -10.79
N PHE A 47 -15.45 -9.26 -9.67
CA PHE A 47 -14.86 -8.43 -8.63
C PHE A 47 -13.43 -8.86 -8.27
N MET A 48 -12.47 -7.95 -8.39
CA MET A 48 -11.14 -8.10 -7.84
C MET A 48 -11.11 -7.46 -6.46
N ILE A 49 -10.95 -8.28 -5.42
CA ILE A 49 -10.90 -7.82 -4.03
C ILE A 49 -9.59 -7.07 -3.78
N CYS A 50 -8.46 -7.68 -4.17
CA CYS A 50 -7.14 -7.08 -4.06
C CYS A 50 -6.15 -7.75 -5.00
N MET A 51 -5.02 -7.08 -5.24
CA MET A 51 -3.82 -7.60 -5.85
C MET A 51 -2.65 -7.26 -4.93
N THR A 52 -1.71 -8.17 -4.76
CA THR A 52 -0.47 -7.92 -4.04
C THR A 52 0.73 -8.41 -4.83
N GLY A 53 1.84 -7.65 -4.77
CA GLY A 53 3.13 -8.11 -5.24
C GLY A 53 3.73 -9.13 -4.28
N MET A 54 4.58 -9.99 -4.80
CA MET A 54 5.28 -10.99 -4.02
C MET A 54 6.69 -11.21 -4.55
N ASP A 55 7.65 -11.27 -3.64
CA ASP A 55 9.03 -11.71 -3.89
C ASP A 55 9.25 -13.08 -3.26
N TRP A 56 9.45 -14.13 -4.08
CA TRP A 56 9.74 -15.48 -3.61
C TRP A 56 11.25 -15.74 -3.45
N GLY A 57 12.10 -14.75 -3.78
CA GLY A 57 13.56 -14.86 -3.72
C GLY A 57 14.17 -15.10 -5.10
N ASP A 58 13.70 -16.06 -5.84
CA ASP A 58 14.10 -16.38 -7.20
C ASP A 58 13.19 -15.79 -8.29
N SER A 59 12.01 -15.37 -7.90
CA SER A 59 10.98 -14.86 -8.81
C SER A 59 10.17 -13.73 -8.18
N LEU A 60 9.61 -12.88 -9.04
CA LEU A 60 8.74 -11.76 -8.68
C LEU A 60 7.39 -11.95 -9.39
N GLY A 61 6.30 -11.61 -8.73
CA GLY A 61 5.00 -11.73 -9.35
C GLY A 61 3.87 -11.15 -8.53
N VAL A 62 2.64 -11.53 -8.88
CA VAL A 62 1.43 -11.05 -8.24
C VAL A 62 0.48 -12.18 -7.86
N ILE A 63 -0.29 -11.92 -6.82
CA ILE A 63 -1.42 -12.74 -6.40
C ILE A 63 -2.65 -11.84 -6.40
N ASN A 64 -3.67 -12.23 -7.17
CA ASN A 64 -4.95 -11.54 -7.22
C ASN A 64 -5.99 -12.36 -6.48
N LEU A 65 -6.73 -11.74 -5.58
CA LEU A 65 -7.92 -12.34 -4.99
C LEU A 65 -9.14 -11.88 -5.76
N LEU A 66 -9.76 -12.81 -6.46
CA LEU A 66 -10.94 -12.59 -7.28
C LEU A 66 -12.16 -13.19 -6.62
N GLN A 67 -13.31 -12.56 -6.83
CA GLN A 67 -14.61 -13.05 -6.39
C GLN A 67 -15.63 -12.96 -7.52
N SER A 68 -16.48 -13.98 -7.61
CA SER A 68 -17.69 -13.91 -8.38
C SER A 68 -18.84 -13.49 -7.46
N THR A 69 -19.47 -12.35 -7.76
CA THR A 69 -20.66 -11.91 -6.99
C THR A 69 -21.90 -12.72 -7.35
N ALA A 70 -21.94 -13.30 -8.56
CA ALA A 70 -23.06 -14.12 -9.03
C ALA A 70 -23.02 -15.54 -8.45
N HIS A 71 -21.84 -16.11 -8.26
CA HIS A 71 -21.66 -17.50 -7.83
C HIS A 71 -21.07 -17.64 -6.42
N GLU A 72 -20.77 -16.53 -5.73
CA GLU A 72 -20.25 -16.46 -4.36
C GLU A 72 -18.94 -17.22 -4.11
N HIS A 73 -18.19 -17.58 -5.17
CA HIS A 73 -16.90 -18.25 -5.03
C HIS A 73 -15.72 -17.28 -5.17
N LYS A 74 -14.59 -17.70 -4.62
CA LYS A 74 -13.33 -16.95 -4.62
C LYS A 74 -12.22 -17.77 -5.23
N LEU A 75 -11.21 -17.04 -5.78
CA LEU A 75 -10.06 -17.63 -6.43
C LEU A 75 -8.84 -16.75 -6.21
N PHE A 76 -7.69 -17.37 -5.91
CA PHE A 76 -6.40 -16.74 -6.07
C PHE A 76 -5.85 -17.00 -7.47
N LEU A 77 -5.61 -15.94 -8.23
CA LEU A 77 -4.92 -16.00 -9.51
C LEU A 77 -3.49 -15.51 -9.31
N LYS A 78 -2.52 -16.43 -9.49
CA LYS A 78 -1.09 -16.18 -9.29
C LYS A 78 -0.35 -16.22 -10.62
N THR A 79 0.57 -15.26 -10.81
CA THR A 79 1.55 -15.29 -11.91
C THR A 79 2.86 -14.71 -11.46
N PHE A 80 3.97 -15.15 -12.02
CA PHE A 80 5.30 -14.67 -11.67
C PHE A 80 6.27 -14.78 -12.84
N THR A 81 7.33 -13.98 -12.79
CA THR A 81 8.47 -14.02 -13.71
C THR A 81 9.76 -14.31 -12.94
N THR A 82 10.69 -15.02 -13.55
CA THR A 82 12.03 -15.26 -13.03
C THR A 82 13.03 -14.15 -13.43
N ASP A 83 12.63 -13.27 -14.34
CA ASP A 83 13.43 -12.09 -14.66
C ASP A 83 13.28 -11.05 -13.53
N ARG A 84 14.31 -10.97 -12.68
CA ARG A 84 14.35 -10.04 -11.56
C ARG A 84 14.91 -8.67 -11.93
N GLU A 85 15.63 -8.56 -13.05
CA GLU A 85 16.22 -7.31 -13.51
C GLU A 85 15.17 -6.46 -14.22
N ASN A 86 14.38 -7.08 -15.12
CA ASN A 86 13.33 -6.42 -15.86
C ASN A 86 12.00 -7.19 -15.72
N PRO A 87 11.41 -7.25 -14.51
CA PRO A 87 10.21 -8.02 -14.29
C PRO A 87 9.01 -7.38 -14.99
N GLU A 88 8.42 -8.08 -15.95
CA GLU A 88 7.28 -7.60 -16.70
C GLU A 88 6.13 -8.59 -16.65
N LEU A 89 4.92 -8.06 -16.46
CA LEU A 89 3.66 -8.81 -16.50
C LEU A 89 2.64 -8.06 -17.37
N PRO A 90 1.71 -8.73 -18.03
CA PRO A 90 0.64 -8.03 -18.74
C PRO A 90 -0.35 -7.40 -17.77
N THR A 91 -0.83 -6.18 -18.08
CA THR A 91 -1.85 -5.50 -17.29
C THR A 91 -3.20 -6.22 -17.36
N VAL A 92 -3.97 -6.10 -16.30
CA VAL A 92 -5.39 -6.48 -16.22
C VAL A 92 -6.26 -5.32 -15.75
N SER A 93 -5.72 -4.08 -15.80
CA SER A 93 -6.41 -2.87 -15.35
C SER A 93 -7.64 -2.50 -16.19
N ASP A 94 -7.71 -2.94 -17.43
CA ASP A 94 -8.88 -2.84 -18.31
C ASP A 94 -9.93 -3.94 -18.07
N ILE A 95 -9.56 -5.02 -17.38
CA ILE A 95 -10.47 -6.10 -17.01
C ILE A 95 -11.13 -5.79 -15.66
N TRP A 96 -10.35 -5.35 -14.69
CA TRP A 96 -10.83 -4.91 -13.37
C TRP A 96 -10.26 -3.52 -13.04
N ALA A 97 -11.14 -2.54 -12.85
CA ALA A 97 -10.72 -1.17 -12.56
C ALA A 97 -9.85 -1.06 -11.30
N THR A 98 -10.07 -1.91 -10.30
CA THR A 98 -9.26 -2.00 -9.07
C THR A 98 -7.80 -2.28 -9.37
N ALA A 99 -7.50 -3.06 -10.42
CA ALA A 99 -6.13 -3.42 -10.79
C ALA A 99 -5.28 -2.19 -11.15
N ASN A 100 -5.89 -1.11 -11.64
CA ASN A 100 -5.13 0.08 -12.05
C ASN A 100 -4.23 0.63 -10.92
N LEU A 101 -4.77 0.86 -9.75
CA LEU A 101 -4.00 1.36 -8.61
C LEU A 101 -3.12 0.27 -7.97
N ASN A 102 -3.62 -0.96 -7.91
CA ASN A 102 -2.86 -2.08 -7.34
C ASN A 102 -1.62 -2.43 -8.17
N GLU A 103 -1.72 -2.39 -9.50
CA GLU A 103 -0.57 -2.60 -10.40
C GLU A 103 0.49 -1.50 -10.21
N ARG A 104 0.06 -0.24 -10.00
CA ARG A 104 0.97 0.86 -9.67
C ARG A 104 1.63 0.69 -8.31
N GLU A 105 0.91 0.22 -7.30
CA GLU A 105 1.46 -0.13 -5.99
C GLU A 105 2.51 -1.23 -6.11
N VAL A 106 2.21 -2.30 -6.84
CA VAL A 106 3.14 -3.41 -7.10
C VAL A 106 4.39 -2.92 -7.84
N TYR A 107 4.22 -2.05 -8.85
CA TYR A 107 5.35 -1.42 -9.52
C TYR A 107 6.19 -0.59 -8.53
N ASP A 108 5.54 0.21 -7.70
CA ASP A 108 6.21 1.12 -6.78
C ASP A 108 7.09 0.39 -5.76
N PHE A 109 6.62 -0.73 -5.22
CA PHE A 109 7.31 -1.45 -4.15
C PHE A 109 8.16 -2.63 -4.62
N PHE A 110 7.82 -3.26 -5.75
CA PHE A 110 8.53 -4.46 -6.26
C PHE A 110 9.20 -4.23 -7.62
N GLY A 111 8.89 -3.15 -8.33
CA GLY A 111 9.45 -2.84 -9.64
C GLY A 111 8.93 -3.71 -10.77
N ILE A 112 7.80 -4.40 -10.58
CA ILE A 112 7.17 -5.18 -11.65
C ILE A 112 6.44 -4.22 -12.58
N ARG A 113 6.82 -4.18 -13.86
CA ARG A 113 6.18 -3.34 -14.87
C ARG A 113 5.00 -4.07 -15.48
N PHE A 114 3.86 -3.39 -15.58
CA PHE A 114 2.69 -3.94 -16.25
C PHE A 114 2.59 -3.43 -17.68
N ILE A 115 2.80 -4.32 -18.63
CA ILE A 115 2.78 -3.99 -20.07
C ILE A 115 1.37 -3.55 -20.47
N ASN A 116 1.29 -2.42 -21.19
CA ASN A 116 0.04 -1.76 -21.61
C ASN A 116 -0.80 -1.17 -20.46
N HIS A 117 -0.24 -0.97 -19.27
CA HIS A 117 -0.91 -0.19 -18.25
C HIS A 117 -1.02 1.29 -18.69
N PRO A 118 -2.19 1.94 -18.51
CA PRO A 118 -2.42 3.29 -19.04
C PRO A 118 -1.59 4.38 -18.34
N ASP A 119 -1.17 4.16 -17.08
CA ASP A 119 -0.47 5.16 -16.27
C ASP A 119 0.47 4.51 -15.25
N MET A 120 1.65 4.03 -15.72
CA MET A 120 2.64 3.32 -14.88
C MET A 120 3.57 4.30 -14.17
N ARG A 121 3.02 5.09 -13.24
CA ARG A 121 3.77 6.00 -12.36
C ARG A 121 3.79 5.46 -10.93
N ARG A 122 4.80 5.86 -10.14
CA ARG A 122 4.82 5.60 -8.71
C ARG A 122 3.54 6.13 -8.05
N LEU A 123 3.13 5.51 -6.94
CA LEU A 123 1.90 5.84 -6.23
C LEU A 123 2.19 6.41 -4.83
N PHE A 124 3.08 5.80 -4.09
CA PHE A 124 3.39 6.13 -2.69
C PHE A 124 4.79 6.74 -2.51
N LEU A 125 5.78 6.19 -3.22
CA LEU A 125 7.15 6.66 -3.10
C LEU A 125 7.39 7.90 -3.95
N ARG A 126 8.37 8.71 -3.57
CA ARG A 126 8.81 9.86 -4.36
C ARG A 126 9.32 9.40 -5.73
N ASN A 127 9.21 10.28 -6.73
CA ASN A 127 9.67 9.97 -8.10
C ASN A 127 11.19 9.71 -8.19
N ASP A 128 11.96 10.30 -7.27
CA ASP A 128 13.42 10.16 -7.17
C ASP A 128 13.86 9.00 -6.26
N TRP A 129 12.92 8.21 -5.73
CA TRP A 129 13.23 7.06 -4.89
C TRP A 129 14.03 6.01 -5.64
N VAL A 130 15.14 5.57 -5.06
CA VAL A 130 16.04 4.56 -5.64
C VAL A 130 15.66 3.18 -5.12
N GLY A 131 15.43 2.24 -6.04
CA GLY A 131 15.11 0.87 -5.73
C GLY A 131 13.64 0.59 -5.40
N TYR A 132 13.38 -0.60 -4.88
CA TYR A 132 12.04 -1.13 -4.60
C TYR A 132 12.01 -1.77 -3.22
N PRO A 133 11.42 -1.10 -2.21
CA PRO A 133 11.64 -1.42 -0.80
C PRO A 133 11.05 -2.74 -0.32
N LEU A 134 10.11 -3.35 -1.03
CA LEU A 134 9.56 -4.65 -0.64
C LEU A 134 10.24 -5.85 -1.31
N ARG A 135 11.28 -5.61 -2.12
CA ARG A 135 12.13 -6.71 -2.59
C ARG A 135 13.03 -7.22 -1.46
N LYS A 136 13.26 -8.52 -1.43
CA LYS A 136 14.16 -9.15 -0.44
C LYS A 136 15.63 -8.75 -0.60
N ASP A 137 16.02 -8.33 -1.79
CA ASP A 137 17.36 -7.88 -2.15
C ASP A 137 17.53 -6.35 -2.04
N TYR A 138 16.52 -5.65 -1.53
CA TYR A 138 16.59 -4.20 -1.36
C TYR A 138 17.57 -3.79 -0.26
N ASN A 139 18.48 -2.87 -0.60
CA ASN A 139 19.35 -2.22 0.37
C ASN A 139 18.64 -0.98 0.96
N ALA A 140 18.30 -1.06 2.24
CA ALA A 140 17.62 0.01 2.98
C ALA A 140 18.57 1.07 3.56
N ASP A 141 19.77 1.25 2.99
CA ASP A 141 20.71 2.25 3.44
C ASP A 141 20.09 3.67 3.35
N PRO A 142 20.04 4.40 4.48
CA PRO A 142 19.49 5.76 4.51
C PRO A 142 20.20 6.75 3.57
N GLU A 143 21.45 6.52 3.21
CA GLU A 143 22.20 7.38 2.29
C GLU A 143 21.68 7.27 0.84
N ILE A 144 21.04 6.15 0.47
CA ILE A 144 20.47 5.94 -0.86
C ILE A 144 19.21 6.74 -1.06
N ASN A 145 18.36 6.77 -0.02
CA ASN A 145 17.08 7.48 -0.03
C ASN A 145 16.98 8.42 1.19
N PRO A 146 17.75 9.50 1.22
CA PRO A 146 17.73 10.42 2.35
C PRO A 146 16.35 11.07 2.50
N VAL A 147 15.94 11.27 3.73
CA VAL A 147 14.77 12.09 4.04
C VAL A 147 15.08 13.52 3.62
N ARG A 148 14.48 13.99 2.53
CA ARG A 148 14.58 15.39 2.10
C ARG A 148 13.45 16.16 2.75
N LEU A 149 13.82 17.07 3.61
CA LEU A 149 12.89 18.10 4.10
C LEU A 149 12.79 19.17 3.01
N GLU A 150 11.58 19.53 2.59
CA GLU A 150 11.36 20.43 1.44
C GLU A 150 11.90 21.85 1.63
N SER A 151 12.20 22.25 2.88
CA SER A 151 12.97 23.47 3.19
C SER A 151 13.65 23.35 4.55
N GLU A 152 14.86 23.93 4.70
CA GLU A 152 15.49 24.08 6.01
C GLU A 152 14.64 24.95 6.96
N GLU A 153 13.82 25.86 6.43
CA GLU A 153 12.91 26.72 7.17
C GLU A 153 11.77 25.94 7.86
N THR A 154 11.41 24.75 7.37
CA THR A 154 10.40 23.90 8.02
C THR A 154 10.96 23.06 9.17
N LEU A 155 12.29 22.91 9.25
CA LEU A 155 12.95 22.20 10.35
C LEU A 155 12.85 22.93 11.68
N ASP A 156 12.94 24.25 11.64
CA ASP A 156 12.81 25.08 12.85
C ASP A 156 11.35 25.12 13.38
N ALA A 157 10.38 24.73 12.55
CA ALA A 157 8.96 24.71 12.89
C ALA A 157 8.45 23.33 13.36
N VAL A 158 9.23 22.26 13.22
CA VAL A 158 8.87 20.93 13.71
C VAL A 158 9.40 20.77 15.13
N PRO A 159 8.55 20.79 16.18
CA PRO A 159 9.02 20.53 17.53
C PRO A 159 9.57 19.08 17.58
N THR A 160 10.87 18.95 17.72
CA THR A 160 11.51 17.69 18.05
C THR A 160 11.12 17.32 19.47
N PHE A 161 10.23 16.34 19.62
CA PHE A 161 9.97 15.73 20.90
C PHE A 161 11.15 14.81 21.22
N GLU A 162 12.15 15.32 21.94
CA GLU A 162 13.04 14.44 22.68
C GLU A 162 12.24 13.87 23.86
N SER A 163 11.86 12.61 23.75
CA SER A 163 11.34 11.88 24.89
C SER A 163 12.52 11.51 25.79
N ASP A 164 12.85 12.35 26.75
CA ASP A 164 13.66 11.94 27.87
C ASP A 164 12.83 10.98 28.74
N THR A 165 12.79 9.71 28.34
CA THR A 165 12.32 8.62 29.19
C THR A 165 13.45 8.11 30.08
N GLN A 166 13.97 8.96 30.93
CA GLN A 166 14.61 8.54 32.17
C GLN A 166 13.82 9.19 33.31
N ASP A 167 13.18 8.35 34.12
CA ASP A 167 12.50 8.67 35.36
C ASP A 167 11.07 9.27 35.30
N GLY A 168 10.15 8.70 34.54
CA GLY A 168 8.71 8.75 34.89
C GLY A 168 8.04 10.12 35.06
N GLU A 169 8.72 11.23 34.98
CA GLU A 169 8.20 12.59 34.98
C GLU A 169 8.17 13.13 33.54
N VAL A 170 6.98 13.22 33.00
CA VAL A 170 6.73 13.97 31.77
C VAL A 170 6.95 15.44 32.09
N SER A 171 8.16 15.95 31.85
CA SER A 171 8.36 17.40 31.84
C SER A 171 7.58 17.93 30.63
N GLU A 172 6.54 18.70 30.88
CA GLU A 172 5.92 19.56 29.86
C GLU A 172 6.98 20.56 29.39
N LYS A 173 7.76 20.20 28.36
CA LYS A 173 8.57 21.18 27.67
C LYS A 173 7.60 22.16 27.03
N GLU A 174 7.73 23.42 27.41
CA GLU A 174 6.94 24.55 26.92
C GLU A 174 6.84 24.52 25.40
N ASN A 175 5.65 24.71 24.93
CA ASN A 175 5.31 24.74 23.52
C ASN A 175 5.88 25.99 22.86
N ILE A 176 7.01 25.86 22.22
CA ILE A 176 7.68 26.95 21.48
C ILE A 176 6.83 27.47 20.30
N LEU A 177 5.81 26.70 19.87
CA LEU A 177 4.99 27.07 18.72
C LEU A 177 3.94 28.15 19.00
N PHE A 178 3.47 28.27 20.25
CA PHE A 178 2.40 29.20 20.66
C PHE A 178 2.92 30.21 21.70
N GLU A 179 2.50 31.45 21.58
CA GLU A 179 2.81 32.51 22.54
C GLU A 179 1.89 32.41 23.77
N GLU A 180 2.32 32.93 24.92
CA GLU A 180 1.57 32.79 26.19
C GLU A 180 0.17 33.40 26.15
N ASP A 181 -0.09 34.38 25.26
CA ASP A 181 -1.34 35.08 25.10
C ASP A 181 -2.19 34.58 23.92
N GLU A 182 -1.75 33.54 23.19
CA GLU A 182 -2.52 32.97 22.09
C GLU A 182 -3.66 32.08 22.59
N TYR A 183 -4.85 32.25 21.99
CA TYR A 183 -5.97 31.35 22.25
C TYR A 183 -5.81 30.04 21.50
N VAL A 184 -5.44 28.98 22.21
CA VAL A 184 -5.16 27.66 21.62
C VAL A 184 -6.30 26.68 21.90
N VAL A 185 -6.84 26.09 20.83
CA VAL A 185 -7.89 25.07 20.91
C VAL A 185 -7.28 23.71 20.59
N ASN A 186 -7.53 22.71 21.44
CA ASN A 186 -7.18 21.32 21.22
C ASN A 186 -8.33 20.57 20.53
N ILE A 187 -8.06 19.96 19.36
CA ILE A 187 -8.99 19.13 18.62
C ILE A 187 -8.41 17.70 18.56
N GLY A 188 -9.04 16.77 19.22
CA GLY A 188 -8.54 15.39 19.37
C GLY A 188 -7.75 15.16 20.67
N PRO A 189 -7.18 13.97 20.89
CA PRO A 189 -7.08 12.81 19.97
C PRO A 189 -8.39 12.04 19.74
N GLN A 190 -9.43 12.31 20.49
CA GLN A 190 -10.75 11.72 20.31
C GLN A 190 -11.77 12.83 20.04
N HIS A 191 -11.98 13.12 18.77
CA HIS A 191 -12.91 14.15 18.33
C HIS A 191 -13.62 13.73 17.05
N PRO A 192 -14.94 13.97 16.88
CA PRO A 192 -15.68 13.55 15.69
C PRO A 192 -15.11 14.09 14.37
N ALA A 193 -14.53 15.29 14.38
CA ALA A 193 -13.97 15.92 13.18
C ALA A 193 -12.66 15.27 12.70
N THR A 194 -11.94 14.52 13.55
CA THR A 194 -10.65 13.91 13.17
C THR A 194 -10.80 12.50 12.59
N HIS A 195 -12.00 11.92 12.66
CA HIS A 195 -12.32 10.57 12.18
C HIS A 195 -11.33 9.46 12.62
N GLY A 196 -10.57 9.71 13.68
CA GLY A 196 -9.56 8.80 14.20
C GLY A 196 -8.77 9.41 15.36
N VAL A 197 -7.59 8.88 15.62
CA VAL A 197 -6.74 9.28 16.75
C VAL A 197 -5.67 10.26 16.27
N LEU A 198 -6.07 11.52 16.13
CA LEU A 198 -5.21 12.60 15.69
C LEU A 198 -5.47 13.84 16.55
N ARG A 199 -4.42 14.51 17.02
CA ARG A 199 -4.52 15.72 17.80
C ARG A 199 -4.03 16.91 17.00
N PHE A 200 -4.87 17.94 16.93
CA PHE A 200 -4.48 19.26 16.46
C PHE A 200 -4.50 20.25 17.63
N ARG A 201 -3.48 21.08 17.73
CA ARG A 201 -3.50 22.30 18.53
C ARG A 201 -3.55 23.47 17.56
N VAL A 202 -4.57 24.29 17.69
CA VAL A 202 -4.87 25.37 16.74
C VAL A 202 -4.88 26.68 17.48
N SER A 203 -4.02 27.62 17.10
CA SER A 203 -4.09 29.00 17.56
C SER A 203 -5.06 29.79 16.70
N LEU A 204 -5.99 30.47 17.36
CA LEU A 204 -7.07 31.23 16.73
C LEU A 204 -7.00 32.69 17.05
N GLU A 205 -7.26 33.54 16.06
CA GLU A 205 -7.60 34.95 16.22
C GLU A 205 -9.03 35.18 15.74
N GLY A 206 -9.97 35.18 16.67
CA GLY A 206 -11.40 35.10 16.32
C GLY A 206 -11.73 33.76 15.68
N GLU A 207 -12.18 33.79 14.42
CA GLU A 207 -12.48 32.60 13.63
C GLU A 207 -11.34 32.19 12.64
N ILE A 208 -10.24 32.96 12.66
CA ILE A 208 -9.12 32.75 11.75
C ILE A 208 -8.07 31.88 12.42
N VAL A 209 -7.69 30.77 11.75
CA VAL A 209 -6.59 29.91 12.17
C VAL A 209 -5.26 30.60 11.84
N LYS A 210 -4.43 30.84 12.87
CA LYS A 210 -3.09 31.42 12.70
C LYS A 210 -1.98 30.37 12.63
N LYS A 211 -2.02 29.42 13.57
CA LYS A 211 -1.00 28.36 13.64
C LYS A 211 -1.68 27.03 13.91
N VAL A 212 -1.12 25.95 13.38
CA VAL A 212 -1.59 24.58 13.62
C VAL A 212 -0.40 23.70 13.96
N ASP A 213 -0.49 23.03 15.10
CA ASP A 213 0.43 21.98 15.49
C ASP A 213 -0.29 20.63 15.39
N VAL A 214 0.32 19.70 14.63
CA VAL A 214 -0.24 18.38 14.36
C VAL A 214 0.55 17.34 15.13
N ASN A 215 -0.13 16.66 16.05
CA ASN A 215 0.47 15.57 16.80
C ASN A 215 -0.10 14.23 16.35
N CYS A 216 0.71 13.45 15.63
CA CYS A 216 0.40 12.11 15.17
C CYS A 216 0.88 11.11 16.22
N GLY A 217 0.04 10.15 16.57
CA GLY A 217 0.37 9.16 17.62
C GLY A 217 -0.88 8.54 18.20
N TYR A 218 -0.81 8.11 19.47
CA TYR A 218 -1.92 7.55 20.25
C TYR A 218 -2.45 6.18 19.75
N ILE A 219 -1.82 5.57 18.75
CA ILE A 219 -2.22 4.29 18.16
C ILE A 219 -1.14 3.21 18.36
N HIS A 220 -0.09 3.49 19.12
CA HIS A 220 0.95 2.52 19.43
C HIS A 220 0.36 1.34 20.22
N ARG A 221 0.50 0.14 19.70
CA ARG A 221 -0.05 -1.08 20.29
C ARG A 221 0.99 -1.92 21.03
N GLY A 222 2.28 -1.63 20.88
CA GLY A 222 3.36 -2.41 21.49
C GLY A 222 3.42 -3.88 21.03
N ILE A 223 2.98 -4.12 19.78
CA ILE A 223 2.90 -5.49 19.24
C ILE A 223 4.27 -6.15 19.11
N GLU A 224 5.32 -5.36 19.05
CA GLU A 224 6.70 -5.79 19.03
C GLU A 224 7.20 -6.38 20.37
N ILE A 225 6.42 -6.20 21.44
CA ILE A 225 6.76 -6.69 22.79
C ILE A 225 6.00 -7.99 23.12
N LEU A 226 5.05 -8.37 22.27
CA LEU A 226 4.27 -9.61 22.39
C LEU A 226 4.96 -10.77 21.67
#